data_f6917922cf827e67a884bf361a9b3c3d
#
_entry.id   f6917922cf827e67a884bf361a9b3c3d
#
_cell.length_a   1.000
_cell.length_b   1.000
_cell.length_c   1.000
_cell.angle_alpha   90.00
_cell.angle_beta   90.00
_cell.angle_gamma   90.00
#
_symmetry.space_group_name_H-M   'P 1'
#
loop_
_entity.id
_entity.type
_entity.pdbx_description
1 polymer ?
#
loop_
_entity_poly.entity_id
_entity_poly.type
_entity_poly.pdbx_seq_one_letter_code
_entity_poly.pdbx_strand_id
1 'polypeptide(L)'
;ILTTGTVVQTVIERSVSHISMPLLSLATDNESFYRIPLTLLIENRMLDPERIIFDVFVNSKPAASVRDLIEYKSINVMFPEFTKWLSSASLEELYHVEDQSLAEINKLWEKGKIDMVICRYGNLVPRLKELKIPCVFASFSDEYMYQIIQLLLTKIKIDKLTAHSPAAISIAPQNAVAEIWGVLEDDKLQKAFQDFTIRYDLDLSIHRKHNAYYIMTEKKILSYLTNDFQKSVLSDYLDKNTKLSLTVSYGIGNTMDEALDN
;
A
#
# COMPACT_ATOMS: atom_id res chain seq x y z
N ILE A 1 -2.51 6.60 -5.87
CA ILE A 1 -2.13 7.55 -4.80
C ILE A 1 -0.61 7.66 -4.79
N LEU A 2 -0.10 8.88 -4.70
CA LEU A 2 1.31 9.17 -4.50
C LEU A 2 1.47 9.89 -3.16
N THR A 3 2.32 9.37 -2.28
CA THR A 3 2.62 9.95 -0.97
C THR A 3 4.00 10.57 -0.92
N THR A 4 4.21 11.52 -0.04
CA THR A 4 5.48 12.25 0.10
C THR A 4 6.57 11.47 0.85
N GLY A 5 6.27 10.27 1.35
CA GLY A 5 7.25 9.43 2.04
C GLY A 5 6.68 8.12 2.56
N THR A 6 7.57 7.21 2.96
CA THR A 6 7.23 5.86 3.44
C THR A 6 6.42 5.87 4.74
N VAL A 7 6.63 6.83 5.63
CA VAL A 7 5.84 6.97 6.86
C VAL A 7 4.37 7.18 6.52
N VAL A 8 4.06 8.15 5.64
CA VAL A 8 2.68 8.44 5.20
C VAL A 8 2.07 7.24 4.49
N GLN A 9 2.82 6.57 3.63
CA GLN A 9 2.36 5.33 2.99
C GLN A 9 1.99 4.26 4.02
N THR A 10 2.87 4.01 4.99
CA THR A 10 2.63 3.00 6.05
C THR A 10 1.41 3.34 6.90
N VAL A 11 1.20 4.63 7.23
CA VAL A 11 -0.01 5.08 7.94
C VAL A 11 -1.26 4.77 7.13
N ILE A 12 -1.28 5.09 5.84
CA ILE A 12 -2.41 4.81 4.96
C ILE A 12 -2.68 3.29 4.89
N GLU A 13 -1.65 2.48 4.63
CA GLU A 13 -1.77 1.02 4.51
C GLU A 13 -2.31 0.35 5.79
N ARG A 14 -1.98 0.89 6.96
CA ARG A 14 -2.45 0.35 8.25
C ARG A 14 -3.80 0.91 8.70
N SER A 15 -4.16 2.11 8.25
CA SER A 15 -5.41 2.79 8.66
C SER A 15 -6.59 2.44 7.76
N VAL A 16 -6.34 1.99 6.53
CA VAL A 16 -7.37 1.70 5.54
C VAL A 16 -7.38 0.20 5.29
N SER A 17 -8.52 -0.44 5.55
CA SER A 17 -8.69 -1.89 5.40
C SER A 17 -8.55 -2.37 3.96
N HIS A 18 -8.80 -1.48 2.99
CA HIS A 18 -8.69 -1.79 1.57
C HIS A 18 -8.35 -0.55 0.75
N ILE A 19 -7.35 -0.65 -0.11
CA ILE A 19 -6.91 0.40 -1.04
C ILE A 19 -7.11 -0.12 -2.47
N SER A 20 -8.18 0.33 -3.13
CA SER A 20 -8.58 -0.12 -4.47
C SER A 20 -7.75 0.46 -5.62
N MET A 21 -6.74 1.26 -5.32
CA MET A 21 -5.90 1.91 -6.34
C MET A 21 -4.41 1.81 -5.98
N PRO A 22 -3.50 1.84 -6.96
CA PRO A 22 -2.06 1.79 -6.69
C PRO A 22 -1.62 2.88 -5.73
N LEU A 23 -0.88 2.49 -4.70
CA LEU A 23 -0.23 3.36 -3.73
C LEU A 23 1.28 3.28 -3.92
N LEU A 24 1.92 4.43 -4.07
CA LEU A 24 3.38 4.59 -4.14
C LEU A 24 3.81 5.74 -3.24
N SER A 25 5.07 5.70 -2.80
CA SER A 25 5.68 6.80 -2.06
C SER A 25 6.94 7.33 -2.73
N LEU A 26 7.18 8.61 -2.57
CA LEU A 26 8.47 9.24 -2.79
C LEU A 26 9.37 8.87 -1.61
N ALA A 27 9.93 7.66 -1.62
CA ALA A 27 10.59 7.11 -0.44
C ALA A 27 12.05 7.53 -0.34
N THR A 28 12.87 7.11 -1.28
CA THR A 28 14.31 7.28 -1.21
C THR A 28 14.82 7.77 -2.56
N ASP A 29 15.36 8.96 -2.54
CA ASP A 29 16.10 9.52 -3.66
C ASP A 29 17.59 9.60 -3.27
N ASN A 30 18.34 8.58 -3.70
CA ASN A 30 19.76 8.49 -3.39
C ASN A 30 20.52 9.74 -3.91
N GLU A 31 20.11 10.31 -5.05
CA GLU A 31 20.73 11.51 -5.59
C GLU A 31 20.63 12.68 -4.60
N SER A 32 19.43 12.95 -4.09
CA SER A 32 19.24 14.06 -3.14
C SER A 32 20.00 13.83 -1.83
N PHE A 33 20.08 12.58 -1.34
CA PHE A 33 20.81 12.25 -0.11
C PHE A 33 22.33 12.50 -0.23
N TYR A 34 22.92 12.40 -1.41
CA TYR A 34 24.34 12.68 -1.63
C TYR A 34 24.57 14.10 -2.17
N ARG A 35 23.74 14.56 -3.09
CA ARG A 35 23.90 15.86 -3.73
C ARG A 35 23.79 17.02 -2.74
N ILE A 36 22.80 16.99 -1.84
CA ILE A 36 22.57 18.09 -0.90
C ILE A 36 23.70 18.24 0.09
N PRO A 37 24.15 17.19 0.83
CA PRO A 37 25.33 17.30 1.68
C PRO A 37 26.58 17.75 0.92
N LEU A 38 26.82 17.21 -0.27
CA LEU A 38 27.98 17.57 -1.08
C LEU A 38 27.94 19.06 -1.46
N THR A 39 26.78 19.56 -1.91
CA THR A 39 26.59 20.98 -2.23
C THR A 39 26.87 21.85 -1.00
N LEU A 40 26.30 21.51 0.17
CA LEU A 40 26.52 22.26 1.40
C LEU A 40 27.99 22.32 1.80
N LEU A 41 28.71 21.21 1.70
CA LEU A 41 30.14 21.15 2.06
C LEU A 41 31.04 21.90 1.05
N ILE A 42 30.65 21.94 -0.24
CA ILE A 42 31.36 22.72 -1.27
C ILE A 42 31.13 24.22 -1.06
N GLU A 43 29.88 24.62 -0.82
CA GLU A 43 29.51 26.03 -0.64
C GLU A 43 30.02 26.59 0.69
N ASN A 44 30.08 25.77 1.73
CA ASN A 44 30.57 26.18 3.04
C ASN A 44 31.59 25.17 3.60
N ARG A 45 32.85 25.40 3.29
CA ARG A 45 33.98 24.53 3.68
C ARG A 45 34.27 24.51 5.21
N MET A 46 33.62 25.37 5.95
CA MET A 46 33.77 25.43 7.43
C MET A 46 32.76 24.52 8.15
N LEU A 47 31.78 23.98 7.44
CA LEU A 47 30.83 23.02 8.02
C LEU A 47 31.53 21.71 8.34
N ASP A 48 31.31 21.22 9.55
CA ASP A 48 31.77 19.89 9.95
C ASP A 48 30.73 18.83 9.60
N PRO A 49 31.05 17.84 8.75
CA PRO A 49 30.11 16.77 8.39
C PRO A 49 29.56 15.97 9.57
N GLU A 50 30.29 15.91 10.70
CA GLU A 50 29.81 15.26 11.93
C GLU A 50 28.67 16.02 12.60
N ARG A 51 28.58 17.33 12.35
CA ARG A 51 27.62 18.25 12.97
C ARG A 51 26.43 18.57 12.05
N ILE A 52 26.36 17.93 10.88
CA ILE A 52 25.21 17.99 9.96
C ILE A 52 24.45 16.68 10.07
N ILE A 53 23.18 16.73 10.50
CA ILE A 53 22.35 15.54 10.70
C ILE A 53 21.15 15.54 9.75
N PHE A 54 20.56 14.34 9.58
CA PHE A 54 19.29 14.17 8.86
C PHE A 54 18.15 14.01 9.87
N ASP A 55 17.05 14.69 9.66
CA ASP A 55 15.86 14.61 10.53
C ASP A 55 15.27 13.20 10.60
N VAL A 56 15.30 12.45 9.50
CA VAL A 56 14.80 11.06 9.45
C VAL A 56 15.65 10.08 10.28
N PHE A 57 16.91 10.40 10.57
CA PHE A 57 17.82 9.53 11.31
C PHE A 57 18.17 10.08 12.72
N VAL A 58 17.56 11.18 13.13
CA VAL A 58 17.88 11.80 14.42
C VAL A 58 17.55 10.89 15.62
N ASN A 59 16.56 10.01 15.46
CA ASN A 59 16.15 9.05 16.49
C ASN A 59 17.03 7.78 16.52
N SER A 60 17.96 7.60 15.58
CA SER A 60 18.98 6.55 15.67
C SER A 60 19.97 6.86 16.80
N LYS A 61 20.60 5.83 17.34
CA LYS A 61 21.53 5.98 18.46
C LYS A 61 22.93 5.46 18.10
N PRO A 62 23.91 6.35 17.84
CA PRO A 62 23.81 7.83 17.80
C PRO A 62 23.00 8.34 16.62
N ALA A 63 22.60 9.63 16.66
CA ALA A 63 21.96 10.30 15.52
C ALA A 63 22.92 10.30 14.32
N ALA A 64 22.45 9.84 13.17
CA ALA A 64 23.29 9.71 12.00
C ALA A 64 23.59 11.09 11.38
N SER A 65 24.87 11.33 11.13
CA SER A 65 25.42 12.54 10.51
C SER A 65 25.72 12.36 9.02
N VAL A 66 26.06 13.46 8.36
CA VAL A 66 26.57 13.42 6.98
C VAL A 66 27.88 12.65 6.89
N ARG A 67 28.71 12.68 7.93
CA ARG A 67 29.93 11.87 7.98
C ARG A 67 29.63 10.37 7.92
N ASP A 68 28.63 9.92 8.73
CA ASP A 68 28.22 8.51 8.72
C ASP A 68 27.76 8.08 7.33
N LEU A 69 27.01 8.95 6.61
CA LEU A 69 26.59 8.68 5.25
C LEU A 69 27.78 8.47 4.29
N ILE A 70 28.83 9.28 4.44
CA ILE A 70 30.04 9.22 3.61
C ILE A 70 30.85 7.95 3.95
N GLU A 71 31.03 7.64 5.22
CA GLU A 71 31.84 6.51 5.71
C GLU A 71 31.19 5.15 5.38
N TYR A 72 29.88 5.03 5.56
CA TYR A 72 29.15 3.79 5.25
C TYR A 72 29.00 3.52 3.73
N LYS A 73 29.42 4.44 2.88
CA LYS A 73 29.42 4.34 1.41
C LYS A 73 28.06 3.99 0.77
N SER A 74 27.00 3.86 1.55
CA SER A 74 25.66 3.55 1.07
C SER A 74 24.61 3.91 2.10
N ILE A 75 23.62 4.65 1.66
CA ILE A 75 22.39 4.92 2.44
C ILE A 75 21.66 3.63 2.82
N ASN A 76 21.83 2.56 2.03
CA ASN A 76 21.25 1.26 2.28
C ASN A 76 21.72 0.63 3.58
N VAL A 77 22.83 1.06 4.15
CA VAL A 77 23.32 0.60 5.46
C VAL A 77 22.60 1.32 6.61
N MET A 78 22.20 2.57 6.40
CA MET A 78 21.45 3.35 7.40
C MET A 78 19.94 3.04 7.37
N PHE A 79 19.41 2.68 6.21
CA PHE A 79 18.01 2.39 5.99
C PHE A 79 17.45 1.12 6.66
N PRO A 80 18.17 0.03 6.86
CA PRO A 80 17.65 -1.15 7.54
C PRO A 80 17.12 -0.85 8.94
N GLU A 81 17.79 -0.01 9.72
CA GLU A 81 17.34 0.39 11.04
C GLU A 81 16.04 1.21 10.98
N PHE A 82 15.97 2.17 10.04
CA PHE A 82 14.75 2.93 9.79
C PHE A 82 13.61 2.03 9.30
N THR A 83 13.86 1.14 8.35
CA THR A 83 12.86 0.20 7.82
C THR A 83 12.36 -0.75 8.90
N LYS A 84 13.26 -1.25 9.75
CA LYS A 84 12.92 -2.10 10.89
C LYS A 84 12.04 -1.37 11.90
N TRP A 85 12.42 -0.15 12.27
CA TRP A 85 11.60 0.71 13.12
C TRP A 85 10.23 0.96 12.49
N LEU A 86 10.17 1.36 11.21
CA LEU A 86 8.93 1.65 10.49
C LEU A 86 7.97 0.45 10.48
N SER A 87 8.51 -0.78 10.36
CA SER A 87 7.69 -2.01 10.37
C SER A 87 7.10 -2.33 11.75
N SER A 88 7.78 -1.93 12.83
CA SER A 88 7.40 -2.22 14.23
C SER A 88 6.68 -1.06 14.93
N ALA A 89 6.81 0.17 14.43
CA ALA A 89 6.21 1.37 15.04
C ALA A 89 4.68 1.28 15.09
N SER A 90 4.07 1.73 16.17
CA SER A 90 2.63 1.89 16.28
C SER A 90 2.13 3.05 15.41
N LEU A 91 0.82 3.10 15.12
CA LEU A 91 0.24 4.24 14.41
C LEU A 91 0.46 5.55 15.16
N GLU A 92 0.38 5.54 16.48
CA GLU A 92 0.60 6.71 17.32
C GLU A 92 2.04 7.22 17.19
N GLU A 93 3.05 6.34 17.22
CA GLU A 93 4.44 6.71 16.98
C GLU A 93 4.65 7.30 15.59
N LEU A 94 4.00 6.73 14.56
CA LEU A 94 4.08 7.26 13.19
C LEU A 94 3.46 8.65 13.06
N TYR A 95 2.34 8.92 13.74
CA TYR A 95 1.72 10.25 13.75
C TYR A 95 2.58 11.31 14.46
N HIS A 96 3.35 10.91 15.46
CA HIS A 96 4.16 11.82 16.27
C HIS A 96 5.65 11.84 15.89
N VAL A 97 6.05 11.14 14.81
CA VAL A 97 7.47 11.03 14.44
C VAL A 97 8.14 12.39 14.20
N GLU A 98 7.45 13.34 13.59
CA GLU A 98 7.99 14.67 13.34
C GLU A 98 8.17 15.46 14.64
N ASP A 99 7.25 15.34 15.60
CA ASP A 99 7.37 15.99 16.91
C ASP A 99 8.52 15.41 17.72
N GLN A 100 8.71 14.10 17.69
CA GLN A 100 9.83 13.42 18.34
C GLN A 100 11.16 13.84 17.70
N SER A 101 11.22 13.88 16.36
CA SER A 101 12.41 14.35 15.64
C SER A 101 12.74 15.80 15.99
N LEU A 102 11.74 16.69 16.04
CA LEU A 102 11.96 18.08 16.43
C LEU A 102 12.50 18.22 17.85
N ALA A 103 11.94 17.46 18.79
CA ALA A 103 12.38 17.50 20.19
C ALA A 103 13.85 17.05 20.33
N GLU A 104 14.25 16.00 19.63
CA GLU A 104 15.63 15.51 19.67
C GLU A 104 16.61 16.46 18.94
N ILE A 105 16.20 17.03 17.79
CA ILE A 105 16.99 18.07 17.09
C ILE A 105 17.22 19.28 18.02
N ASN A 106 16.17 19.79 18.65
CA ASN A 106 16.30 20.94 19.55
C ASN A 106 17.26 20.64 20.70
N LYS A 107 17.17 19.47 21.31
CA LYS A 107 18.06 19.01 22.37
C LYS A 107 19.53 18.90 21.90
N LEU A 108 19.79 18.46 20.68
CA LEU A 108 21.14 18.42 20.11
C LEU A 108 21.66 19.83 19.82
N TRP A 109 20.79 20.71 19.32
CA TRP A 109 21.12 22.13 19.08
C TRP A 109 21.47 22.89 20.36
N GLU A 110 20.65 22.79 21.40
CA GLU A 110 20.91 23.42 22.71
C GLU A 110 22.22 22.96 23.35
N LYS A 111 22.64 21.70 23.11
CA LYS A 111 23.91 21.15 23.53
C LYS A 111 25.10 21.53 22.64
N GLY A 112 24.86 22.30 21.58
CA GLY A 112 25.87 22.67 20.61
C GLY A 112 26.48 21.47 19.86
N LYS A 113 25.74 20.40 19.68
CA LYS A 113 26.21 19.17 19.00
C LYS A 113 25.99 19.16 17.50
N ILE A 114 25.15 20.03 17.00
CA ILE A 114 24.82 20.12 15.57
C ILE A 114 24.93 21.57 15.09
N ASP A 115 25.24 21.77 13.83
CA ASP A 115 25.30 23.08 13.17
C ASP A 115 24.20 23.24 12.12
N MET A 116 23.70 22.13 11.56
CA MET A 116 22.70 22.15 10.49
C MET A 116 21.88 20.87 10.45
N VAL A 117 20.65 20.98 9.98
CA VAL A 117 19.73 19.85 9.76
C VAL A 117 19.36 19.75 8.29
N ILE A 118 19.50 18.59 7.70
CA ILE A 118 18.96 18.25 6.38
C ILE A 118 17.60 17.61 6.60
N CYS A 119 16.54 18.31 6.17
CA CYS A 119 15.15 17.91 6.43
C CYS A 119 14.55 17.16 5.23
N ARG A 120 13.99 15.99 5.52
CA ARG A 120 13.09 15.25 4.62
C ARG A 120 11.63 15.45 5.03
N TYR A 121 11.35 15.74 6.28
CA TYR A 121 10.02 16.11 6.75
C TYR A 121 9.77 17.60 6.48
N GLY A 122 8.93 17.88 5.45
CA GLY A 122 8.66 19.26 5.03
C GLY A 122 8.09 20.14 6.16
N ASN A 123 7.28 19.56 7.05
CA ASN A 123 6.65 20.27 8.16
C ASN A 123 7.65 20.70 9.24
N LEU A 124 8.85 20.10 9.31
CA LEU A 124 9.87 20.52 10.26
C LEU A 124 10.55 21.82 9.87
N VAL A 125 10.66 22.12 8.56
CA VAL A 125 11.40 23.30 8.09
C VAL A 125 10.89 24.62 8.69
N PRO A 126 9.59 24.97 8.69
CA PRO A 126 9.11 26.19 9.32
C PRO A 126 9.37 26.20 10.84
N ARG A 127 9.18 25.06 11.51
CA ARG A 127 9.37 24.91 12.96
C ARG A 127 10.84 25.10 13.37
N LEU A 128 11.79 24.56 12.60
CA LEU A 128 13.22 24.75 12.83
C LEU A 128 13.65 26.20 12.60
N LYS A 129 13.08 26.88 11.59
CA LYS A 129 13.32 28.30 11.35
C LYS A 129 12.84 29.17 12.49
N GLU A 130 11.68 28.88 13.10
CA GLU A 130 11.19 29.56 14.30
C GLU A 130 12.15 29.41 15.49
N LEU A 131 12.75 28.23 15.65
CA LEU A 131 13.77 27.92 16.63
C LEU A 131 15.18 28.47 16.28
N LYS A 132 15.32 29.12 15.10
CA LYS A 132 16.59 29.63 14.57
C LYS A 132 17.64 28.51 14.35
N ILE A 133 17.21 27.30 14.11
CA ILE A 133 18.08 26.16 13.79
C ILE A 133 18.32 26.16 12.27
N PRO A 134 19.58 26.24 11.80
CA PRO A 134 19.89 26.19 10.38
C PRO A 134 19.40 24.86 9.76
N CYS A 135 18.65 24.95 8.68
CA CYS A 135 18.13 23.77 8.02
C CYS A 135 18.00 23.96 6.49
N VAL A 136 18.10 22.87 5.77
CA VAL A 136 17.86 22.81 4.32
C VAL A 136 16.87 21.67 4.04
N PHE A 137 15.91 21.94 3.15
CA PHE A 137 14.97 20.91 2.70
C PHE A 137 15.59 20.06 1.58
N ALA A 138 15.65 18.77 1.79
CA ALA A 138 16.11 17.80 0.80
C ALA A 138 14.96 17.43 -0.14
N SER A 139 14.71 18.27 -1.14
CA SER A 139 13.73 17.98 -2.20
C SER A 139 14.16 16.79 -3.03
N PHE A 140 13.19 16.07 -3.58
CA PHE A 140 13.44 15.02 -4.55
C PHE A 140 14.00 15.60 -5.86
N SER A 141 14.80 14.81 -6.58
CA SER A 141 15.21 15.21 -7.93
C SER A 141 14.04 15.11 -8.91
N ASP A 142 14.04 15.96 -9.94
CA ASP A 142 13.00 15.94 -10.98
C ASP A 142 12.99 14.60 -11.71
N GLU A 143 14.17 14.01 -11.94
CA GLU A 143 14.32 12.70 -12.59
C GLU A 143 13.65 11.59 -11.74
N TYR A 144 13.91 11.57 -10.45
CA TYR A 144 13.27 10.60 -9.56
C TYR A 144 11.74 10.77 -9.49
N MET A 145 11.27 12.00 -9.38
CA MET A 145 9.83 12.28 -9.42
C MET A 145 9.19 11.80 -10.72
N TYR A 146 9.85 12.05 -11.85
CA TYR A 146 9.39 11.58 -13.16
C TYR A 146 9.30 10.05 -13.20
N GLN A 147 10.34 9.34 -12.75
CA GLN A 147 10.37 7.87 -12.72
C GLN A 147 9.24 7.29 -11.85
N ILE A 148 8.99 7.84 -10.68
CA ILE A 148 7.91 7.38 -9.80
C ILE A 148 6.52 7.65 -10.39
N ILE A 149 6.34 8.79 -11.04
CA ILE A 149 5.09 9.10 -11.75
C ILE A 149 4.86 8.12 -12.90
N GLN A 150 5.89 7.83 -13.72
CA GLN A 150 5.78 6.84 -14.80
C GLN A 150 5.46 5.44 -14.26
N LEU A 151 6.08 5.05 -13.15
CA LEU A 151 5.77 3.78 -12.49
C LEU A 151 4.31 3.73 -12.01
N LEU A 152 3.81 4.81 -11.40
CA LEU A 152 2.41 4.91 -10.95
C LEU A 152 1.45 4.79 -12.14
N LEU A 153 1.71 5.52 -13.22
CA LEU A 153 0.88 5.47 -14.44
C LEU A 153 0.87 4.06 -15.05
N THR A 154 2.02 3.40 -15.04
CA THR A 154 2.15 2.01 -15.53
C THR A 154 1.33 1.06 -14.66
N LYS A 155 1.41 1.16 -13.33
CA LYS A 155 0.58 0.36 -12.42
C LYS A 155 -0.92 0.58 -12.65
N ILE A 156 -1.35 1.86 -12.76
CA ILE A 156 -2.75 2.18 -13.06
C ILE A 156 -3.20 1.56 -14.38
N LYS A 157 -2.34 1.58 -15.40
CA LYS A 157 -2.64 0.98 -16.71
C LYS A 157 -2.78 -0.55 -16.60
N ILE A 158 -1.87 -1.19 -15.87
CA ILE A 158 -1.94 -2.64 -15.62
C ILE A 158 -3.23 -2.99 -14.87
N ASP A 159 -3.56 -2.27 -13.80
CA ASP A 159 -4.78 -2.51 -13.01
C ASP A 159 -6.05 -2.36 -13.87
N LYS A 160 -6.11 -1.33 -14.73
CA LYS A 160 -7.22 -1.15 -15.66
C LYS A 160 -7.34 -2.31 -16.67
N LEU A 161 -6.23 -2.80 -17.20
CA LEU A 161 -6.22 -3.91 -18.14
C LEU A 161 -6.62 -5.22 -17.46
N THR A 162 -6.19 -5.46 -16.23
CA THR A 162 -6.50 -6.68 -15.48
C THR A 162 -7.88 -6.67 -14.83
N ALA A 163 -8.50 -5.51 -14.63
CA ALA A 163 -9.83 -5.39 -14.03
C ALA A 163 -10.91 -6.12 -14.87
N HIS A 164 -10.73 -6.19 -16.19
CA HIS A 164 -11.63 -6.86 -17.13
C HIS A 164 -11.18 -8.29 -17.48
N SER A 165 -10.23 -8.86 -16.75
CA SER A 165 -9.86 -10.26 -16.95
C SER A 165 -11.08 -11.16 -16.71
N PRO A 166 -11.28 -12.21 -17.53
CA PRO A 166 -12.37 -13.17 -17.34
C PRO A 166 -12.31 -13.81 -15.95
N ALA A 167 -13.47 -13.92 -15.33
CA ALA A 167 -13.63 -14.57 -14.04
C ALA A 167 -14.88 -15.45 -14.05
N ALA A 168 -14.85 -16.52 -13.28
CA ALA A 168 -15.96 -17.45 -13.16
C ALA A 168 -16.23 -17.75 -11.67
N ILE A 169 -17.50 -18.00 -11.37
CA ILE A 169 -17.95 -18.53 -10.09
C ILE A 169 -18.65 -19.83 -10.37
N SER A 170 -18.24 -20.91 -9.72
CA SER A 170 -18.91 -22.21 -9.77
C SER A 170 -19.61 -22.48 -8.44
N ILE A 171 -20.87 -22.90 -8.50
CA ILE A 171 -21.70 -23.19 -7.35
C ILE A 171 -22.26 -24.59 -7.49
N ALA A 172 -21.89 -25.50 -6.61
CA ALA A 172 -22.29 -26.90 -6.62
C ALA A 172 -22.74 -27.38 -5.26
N PRO A 173 -23.52 -28.49 -5.18
CA PRO A 173 -23.80 -29.14 -3.90
C PRO A 173 -22.49 -29.59 -3.24
N GLN A 174 -22.39 -29.42 -1.92
CA GLN A 174 -21.20 -29.84 -1.16
C GLN A 174 -20.95 -31.36 -1.25
N ASN A 175 -22.01 -32.16 -1.39
CA ASN A 175 -21.95 -33.62 -1.53
C ASN A 175 -22.29 -34.05 -2.96
N ALA A 176 -21.40 -33.74 -3.90
CA ALA A 176 -21.59 -33.97 -5.34
C ALA A 176 -21.84 -35.43 -5.73
N VAL A 177 -21.59 -36.41 -4.88
CA VAL A 177 -21.72 -37.84 -5.19
C VAL A 177 -23.14 -38.39 -4.93
N ALA A 178 -23.97 -37.69 -4.15
CA ALA A 178 -25.25 -38.21 -3.68
C ALA A 178 -26.48 -37.36 -4.05
N GLU A 179 -26.34 -36.12 -4.44
CA GLU A 179 -27.47 -35.22 -4.61
C GLU A 179 -27.53 -34.61 -6.02
N ILE A 180 -28.38 -35.17 -6.84
CA ILE A 180 -28.92 -34.46 -8.02
C ILE A 180 -29.85 -33.38 -7.43
N TRP A 181 -29.64 -32.11 -7.80
CA TRP A 181 -30.56 -31.04 -7.46
C TRP A 181 -32.00 -31.46 -7.78
N GLY A 182 -32.82 -31.54 -6.75
CA GLY A 182 -34.26 -31.67 -6.93
C GLY A 182 -34.84 -30.39 -7.54
N VAL A 183 -36.02 -30.47 -8.11
CA VAL A 183 -36.70 -29.30 -8.70
C VAL A 183 -36.91 -28.19 -7.67
N LEU A 184 -37.16 -28.54 -6.41
CA LEU A 184 -37.37 -27.59 -5.31
C LEU A 184 -36.07 -26.85 -4.91
N GLU A 185 -34.92 -27.52 -4.92
CA GLU A 185 -33.63 -26.91 -4.64
C GLU A 185 -33.22 -25.99 -5.78
N ASP A 186 -33.48 -26.37 -7.00
CA ASP A 186 -33.20 -25.60 -8.20
C ASP A 186 -33.99 -24.28 -8.20
N ASP A 187 -35.30 -24.36 -7.92
CA ASP A 187 -36.19 -23.19 -7.83
C ASP A 187 -35.72 -22.20 -6.71
N LYS A 188 -35.29 -22.73 -5.56
CA LYS A 188 -34.77 -21.92 -4.47
C LYS A 188 -33.51 -21.18 -4.86
N LEU A 189 -32.58 -21.85 -5.54
CA LEU A 189 -31.34 -21.25 -6.02
C LEU A 189 -31.58 -20.19 -7.09
N GLN A 190 -32.42 -20.49 -8.09
CA GLN A 190 -32.77 -19.52 -9.14
C GLN A 190 -33.39 -18.26 -8.53
N LYS A 191 -34.32 -18.43 -7.58
CA LYS A 191 -34.92 -17.30 -6.88
C LYS A 191 -33.88 -16.52 -6.08
N ALA A 192 -33.00 -17.19 -5.33
CA ALA A 192 -31.95 -16.57 -4.57
C ALA A 192 -30.97 -15.78 -5.45
N PHE A 193 -30.62 -16.29 -6.65
CA PHE A 193 -29.81 -15.58 -7.62
C PHE A 193 -30.51 -14.32 -8.16
N GLN A 194 -31.80 -14.40 -8.51
CA GLN A 194 -32.57 -13.24 -8.96
C GLN A 194 -32.64 -12.16 -7.89
N ASP A 195 -32.96 -12.54 -6.65
CA ASP A 195 -33.01 -11.60 -5.53
C ASP A 195 -31.64 -11.00 -5.23
N PHE A 196 -30.56 -11.78 -5.39
CA PHE A 196 -29.19 -11.31 -5.20
C PHE A 196 -28.78 -10.29 -6.28
N THR A 197 -29.02 -10.57 -7.56
CA THR A 197 -28.69 -9.66 -8.68
C THR A 197 -29.43 -8.33 -8.53
N ILE A 198 -30.71 -8.36 -8.17
CA ILE A 198 -31.49 -7.16 -7.92
C ILE A 198 -30.95 -6.37 -6.71
N ARG A 199 -30.66 -7.07 -5.60
CA ARG A 199 -30.20 -6.43 -4.37
C ARG A 199 -28.87 -5.73 -4.48
N TYR A 200 -27.97 -6.29 -5.29
CA TYR A 200 -26.60 -5.77 -5.47
C TYR A 200 -26.41 -5.00 -6.77
N ASP A 201 -27.49 -4.79 -7.53
CA ASP A 201 -27.50 -4.09 -8.83
C ASP A 201 -26.43 -4.67 -9.80
N LEU A 202 -26.44 -5.99 -9.95
CA LEU A 202 -25.47 -6.72 -10.76
C LEU A 202 -26.15 -7.38 -11.98
N ASP A 203 -25.51 -7.23 -13.12
CA ASP A 203 -25.87 -8.00 -14.33
C ASP A 203 -24.96 -9.24 -14.40
N LEU A 204 -25.47 -10.38 -13.91
CA LEU A 204 -24.74 -11.65 -13.87
C LEU A 204 -25.35 -12.66 -14.83
N SER A 205 -24.52 -13.16 -15.73
CA SER A 205 -24.91 -14.26 -16.64
C SER A 205 -24.75 -15.60 -15.91
N ILE A 206 -25.88 -16.21 -15.52
CA ILE A 206 -25.93 -17.44 -14.73
C ILE A 206 -26.32 -18.60 -15.63
N HIS A 207 -25.47 -19.60 -15.74
CA HIS A 207 -25.66 -20.79 -16.57
C HIS A 207 -25.66 -22.04 -15.72
N ARG A 208 -26.61 -22.95 -16.00
CA ARG A 208 -26.61 -24.29 -15.40
C ARG A 208 -25.94 -25.28 -16.35
N LYS A 209 -24.97 -26.03 -15.83
CA LYS A 209 -24.35 -27.13 -16.56
C LYS A 209 -24.19 -28.32 -15.61
N HIS A 210 -24.80 -29.48 -16.00
CA HIS A 210 -24.83 -30.67 -15.15
C HIS A 210 -25.39 -30.36 -13.74
N ASN A 211 -24.63 -30.61 -12.73
CA ASN A 211 -25.00 -30.42 -11.32
C ASN A 211 -24.38 -29.18 -10.69
N ALA A 212 -24.10 -28.13 -11.46
CA ALA A 212 -23.52 -26.88 -10.99
C ALA A 212 -24.08 -25.67 -11.73
N TYR A 213 -24.05 -24.54 -11.07
CA TYR A 213 -24.28 -23.22 -11.66
C TYR A 213 -22.95 -22.54 -11.90
N TYR A 214 -22.83 -21.87 -13.02
CA TYR A 214 -21.67 -21.09 -13.41
C TYR A 214 -22.09 -19.65 -13.68
N ILE A 215 -21.37 -18.72 -13.07
CA ILE A 215 -21.53 -17.29 -13.30
C ILE A 215 -20.28 -16.82 -14.01
N MET A 216 -20.44 -16.37 -15.24
CA MET A 216 -19.36 -15.78 -16.04
C MET A 216 -19.35 -14.27 -15.78
N THR A 217 -18.20 -13.73 -15.43
CA THR A 217 -18.07 -12.35 -15.03
C THR A 217 -16.65 -11.82 -15.28
N GLU A 218 -16.33 -10.66 -14.72
CA GLU A 218 -15.01 -10.06 -14.77
C GLU A 218 -14.37 -10.05 -13.37
N LYS A 219 -13.04 -10.03 -13.31
CA LYS A 219 -12.26 -9.96 -12.08
C LYS A 219 -12.72 -8.82 -11.15
N LYS A 220 -13.10 -7.67 -11.71
CA LYS A 220 -13.60 -6.52 -10.95
C LYS A 220 -14.88 -6.86 -10.16
N ILE A 221 -15.82 -7.55 -10.79
CA ILE A 221 -17.08 -7.98 -10.15
C ILE A 221 -16.80 -9.06 -9.12
N LEU A 222 -15.91 -10.00 -9.46
CA LEU A 222 -15.49 -11.05 -8.53
C LEU A 222 -14.81 -10.46 -7.29
N SER A 223 -13.91 -9.50 -7.45
CA SER A 223 -13.27 -8.77 -6.35
C SER A 223 -14.30 -8.09 -5.44
N TYR A 224 -15.31 -7.42 -6.03
CA TYR A 224 -16.41 -6.83 -5.28
C TYR A 224 -17.23 -7.87 -4.49
N LEU A 225 -17.59 -8.99 -5.14
CA LEU A 225 -18.37 -10.07 -4.51
C LEU A 225 -17.62 -10.84 -3.42
N THR A 226 -16.30 -10.74 -3.41
CA THR A 226 -15.45 -11.45 -2.45
C THR A 226 -14.75 -10.52 -1.47
N ASN A 227 -15.11 -9.22 -1.45
CA ASN A 227 -14.40 -8.22 -0.67
C ASN A 227 -12.87 -8.39 -0.85
N ASP A 228 -12.41 -8.30 -2.10
CA ASP A 228 -11.02 -8.52 -2.51
C ASP A 228 -10.43 -9.87 -2.06
N PHE A 229 -11.20 -10.92 -2.32
CA PHE A 229 -10.84 -12.32 -2.05
C PHE A 229 -10.67 -12.67 -0.56
N GLN A 230 -11.22 -11.85 0.33
CA GLN A 230 -11.18 -12.10 1.77
C GLN A 230 -12.44 -12.79 2.29
N LYS A 231 -13.61 -12.46 1.75
CA LYS A 231 -14.88 -12.96 2.23
C LYS A 231 -15.94 -13.02 1.13
N SER A 232 -16.55 -14.16 0.90
CA SER A 232 -17.59 -14.33 -0.11
C SER A 232 -18.95 -13.77 0.34
N VAL A 233 -19.34 -12.65 -0.24
CA VAL A 233 -20.68 -12.05 -0.04
C VAL A 233 -21.76 -12.97 -0.65
N LEU A 234 -21.47 -13.58 -1.81
CA LEU A 234 -22.40 -14.49 -2.47
C LEU A 234 -22.64 -15.75 -1.65
N SER A 235 -21.56 -16.39 -1.14
CA SER A 235 -21.70 -17.59 -0.31
C SER A 235 -22.53 -17.32 0.93
N ASP A 236 -22.20 -16.26 1.68
CA ASP A 236 -22.92 -15.84 2.88
C ASP A 236 -24.42 -15.56 2.57
N TYR A 237 -24.71 -14.99 1.40
CA TYR A 237 -26.08 -14.72 0.98
C TYR A 237 -26.85 -16.01 0.66
N LEU A 238 -26.24 -16.92 -0.10
CA LEU A 238 -26.84 -18.19 -0.47
C LEU A 238 -27.12 -19.06 0.77
N ASP A 239 -26.16 -19.18 1.68
CA ASP A 239 -26.33 -19.95 2.92
C ASP A 239 -27.52 -19.46 3.76
N LYS A 240 -27.68 -18.13 3.87
CA LYS A 240 -28.78 -17.52 4.62
C LYS A 240 -30.16 -17.72 3.98
N ASN A 241 -30.22 -17.64 2.64
CA ASN A 241 -31.51 -17.59 1.93
C ASN A 241 -31.98 -18.93 1.39
N THR A 242 -31.07 -19.88 1.13
CA THR A 242 -31.43 -21.19 0.57
C THR A 242 -31.43 -22.31 1.60
N LYS A 243 -30.56 -22.21 2.62
CA LYS A 243 -30.25 -23.28 3.59
C LYS A 243 -29.76 -24.57 2.94
N LEU A 244 -29.15 -24.46 1.77
CA LEU A 244 -28.53 -25.56 1.04
C LEU A 244 -27.04 -25.62 1.39
N SER A 245 -26.49 -26.83 1.48
CA SER A 245 -25.05 -27.04 1.63
C SER A 245 -24.38 -26.89 0.27
N LEU A 246 -23.74 -25.74 0.04
CA LEU A 246 -23.17 -25.36 -1.23
C LEU A 246 -21.64 -25.21 -1.14
N THR A 247 -20.96 -25.61 -2.21
CA THR A 247 -19.57 -25.24 -2.46
C THR A 247 -19.55 -24.12 -3.50
N VAL A 248 -18.90 -23.00 -3.18
CA VAL A 248 -18.71 -21.87 -4.10
C VAL A 248 -17.22 -21.74 -4.37
N SER A 249 -16.84 -21.88 -5.64
CA SER A 249 -15.46 -21.78 -6.11
C SER A 249 -15.32 -20.58 -7.04
N TYR A 250 -14.12 -20.01 -7.10
CA TYR A 250 -13.81 -18.82 -7.85
C TYR A 250 -12.58 -19.05 -8.72
N GLY A 251 -12.66 -18.69 -10.00
CA GLY A 251 -11.55 -18.76 -10.92
C GLY A 251 -11.33 -17.45 -11.66
N ILE A 252 -10.08 -17.15 -11.99
CA ILE A 252 -9.67 -16.01 -12.81
C ILE A 252 -8.69 -16.55 -13.86
N GLY A 253 -8.84 -16.11 -15.09
CA GLY A 253 -7.98 -16.51 -16.20
C GLY A 253 -7.74 -15.38 -17.20
N ASN A 254 -6.89 -15.64 -18.18
CA ASN A 254 -6.73 -14.78 -19.35
C ASN A 254 -7.85 -15.00 -20.35
N THR A 255 -8.46 -16.19 -20.31
CA THR A 255 -9.64 -16.57 -21.07
C THR A 255 -10.72 -17.09 -20.12
N MET A 256 -11.97 -17.18 -20.61
CA MET A 256 -13.07 -17.72 -19.82
C MET A 256 -12.87 -19.22 -19.52
N ASP A 257 -12.27 -19.98 -20.45
CA ASP A 257 -11.97 -21.39 -20.24
C ASP A 257 -10.97 -21.58 -19.12
N GLU A 258 -9.88 -20.80 -19.09
CA GLU A 258 -8.93 -20.79 -17.97
C GLU A 258 -9.59 -20.40 -16.63
N ALA A 259 -10.53 -19.44 -16.66
CA ALA A 259 -11.24 -19.03 -15.43
C ALA A 259 -12.19 -20.12 -14.91
N LEU A 260 -12.70 -20.98 -15.79
CA LEU A 260 -13.57 -22.10 -15.41
C LEU A 260 -12.79 -23.33 -14.93
N ASP A 261 -11.55 -23.50 -15.39
CA ASP A 261 -10.67 -24.63 -15.05
C ASP A 261 -9.85 -24.39 -13.76
N ASN A 262 -9.66 -23.12 -13.35
CA ASN A 262 -8.97 -22.72 -12.13
C ASN A 262 -9.90 -22.66 -10.91
#